data_16fbc653666244b72eba91af6362fe4b
#
_entry.id   16fbc653666244b72eba91af6362fe4b
#
_cell.length_a   1.000
_cell.length_b   1.000
_cell.length_c   1.000
_cell.angle_alpha   90.00
_cell.angle_beta   90.00
_cell.angle_gamma   90.00
#
_symmetry.space_group_name_H-M   'P 1'
#
loop_
_entity.id
_entity.type
_entity.pdbx_description
1 polymer ?
#
loop_
_entity_poly.entity_id
_entity_poly.type
_entity_poly.pdbx_seq_one_letter_code
_entity_poly.pdbx_strand_id
1 'polypeptide(L)'
;ASKTKLLNSPNLPGWSGKPLKKELEKIIKAPARLENDAALAALGEASCGAAKGKNIVAYITVGTGVGGAKILDSKIDRGVFEPGHQIIVPNGKLCSCGGKGHLEAYISGSSIEKQYKRKPKEITDLKIWEDAARFLAYGAHNAIVFWSPDIIVLGGSMIIKSPGISVDAVKSCMLEISAPFPKIPPIKKAVLGDWGGLYGGLEL
;
A
#
# COMPACT_ATOMS: atom_id res chain seq x y z
N ALA A 1 7.61 -8.08 -17.17
CA ALA A 1 6.83 -7.27 -18.11
C ALA A 1 7.57 -5.96 -18.35
N SER A 2 7.65 -5.50 -19.62
CA SER A 2 8.27 -4.20 -19.93
C SER A 2 7.34 -3.08 -19.44
N LYS A 3 7.76 -2.29 -18.47
CA LYS A 3 7.03 -1.13 -17.96
C LYS A 3 7.09 0.05 -18.96
N THR A 4 6.39 -0.08 -20.09
CA THR A 4 6.42 0.90 -21.19
C THR A 4 5.06 1.54 -21.47
N LYS A 5 3.97 0.90 -21.00
CA LYS A 5 2.60 1.32 -21.24
C LYS A 5 1.80 1.27 -19.94
N LEU A 6 0.78 2.10 -19.84
CA LEU A 6 -0.29 1.94 -18.87
C LEU A 6 -1.24 0.84 -19.36
N LEU A 7 -1.33 -0.28 -18.64
CA LEU A 7 -2.17 -1.41 -19.08
C LEU A 7 -3.63 -1.20 -18.70
N ASN A 8 -3.87 -0.81 -17.46
CA ASN A 8 -5.19 -0.48 -16.94
C ASN A 8 -5.05 0.68 -15.95
N SER A 9 -5.79 1.74 -16.19
CA SER A 9 -5.76 2.95 -15.34
C SER A 9 -7.18 3.33 -14.99
N PRO A 10 -7.78 2.73 -13.95
CA PRO A 10 -9.16 3.01 -13.58
C PRO A 10 -9.43 4.49 -13.31
N ASN A 11 -8.44 5.19 -12.77
CA ASN A 11 -8.51 6.62 -12.45
C ASN A 11 -8.14 7.55 -13.62
N LEU A 12 -7.66 6.98 -14.74
CA LEU A 12 -7.25 7.71 -15.95
C LEU A 12 -7.77 6.99 -17.19
N PRO A 13 -9.10 6.95 -17.41
CA PRO A 13 -9.70 6.08 -18.43
C PRO A 13 -9.22 6.36 -19.85
N GLY A 14 -8.76 7.56 -20.16
CA GLY A 14 -8.22 7.90 -21.48
C GLY A 14 -6.75 7.50 -21.70
N TRP A 15 -6.08 6.87 -20.72
CA TRP A 15 -4.63 6.61 -20.76
C TRP A 15 -4.28 5.12 -20.92
N SER A 16 -5.23 4.22 -20.73
CA SER A 16 -5.02 2.78 -20.87
C SER A 16 -4.51 2.43 -22.28
N GLY A 17 -3.47 1.61 -22.34
CA GLY A 17 -2.82 1.17 -23.58
C GLY A 17 -1.86 2.18 -24.21
N LYS A 18 -1.82 3.43 -23.75
CA LYS A 18 -0.92 4.46 -24.32
C LYS A 18 0.55 4.19 -24.00
N PRO A 19 1.46 4.47 -24.94
CA PRO A 19 2.90 4.25 -24.78
C PRO A 19 3.54 5.38 -23.99
N LEU A 20 3.15 5.54 -22.73
CA LEU A 20 3.50 6.67 -21.85
C LEU A 20 5.01 6.94 -21.80
N LYS A 21 5.83 5.88 -21.70
CA LYS A 21 7.28 6.02 -21.69
C LYS A 21 7.78 6.75 -22.94
N LYS A 22 7.38 6.28 -24.12
CA LYS A 22 7.81 6.88 -25.41
C LYS A 22 7.39 8.33 -25.56
N GLU A 23 6.18 8.67 -25.15
CA GLU A 23 5.68 10.05 -25.23
C GLU A 23 6.41 10.98 -24.24
N LEU A 24 6.70 10.49 -23.03
CA LEU A 24 7.51 11.24 -22.06
C LEU A 24 8.93 11.48 -22.60
N GLU A 25 9.62 10.45 -23.09
CA GLU A 25 10.98 10.55 -23.65
C GLU A 25 11.05 11.56 -24.82
N LYS A 26 10.00 11.61 -25.63
CA LYS A 26 9.89 12.61 -26.70
C LYS A 26 9.85 14.06 -26.17
N ILE A 27 9.08 14.27 -25.11
CA ILE A 27 8.85 15.60 -24.52
C ILE A 27 10.10 16.07 -23.76
N ILE A 28 10.62 15.19 -22.88
CA ILE A 28 11.74 15.55 -22.00
C ILE A 28 13.10 15.43 -22.66
N LYS A 29 13.18 14.78 -23.86
CA LYS A 29 14.40 14.47 -24.61
C LYS A 29 15.47 13.74 -23.77
N ALA A 30 15.03 12.87 -22.86
CA ALA A 30 15.86 12.08 -21.97
C ALA A 30 15.23 10.70 -21.75
N PRO A 31 16.03 9.68 -21.36
CA PRO A 31 15.50 8.36 -20.99
C PRO A 31 14.52 8.48 -19.83
N ALA A 32 13.40 7.76 -19.90
CA ALA A 32 12.41 7.68 -18.83
C ALA A 32 12.25 6.25 -18.32
N ARG A 33 11.97 6.11 -17.02
CA ARG A 33 11.54 4.86 -16.40
C ARG A 33 10.13 5.03 -15.85
N LEU A 34 9.31 4.01 -16.02
CA LEU A 34 7.98 3.95 -15.41
C LEU A 34 8.01 2.93 -14.29
N GLU A 35 7.49 3.32 -13.15
CA GLU A 35 7.37 2.44 -12.00
C GLU A 35 6.00 2.64 -11.33
N ASN A 36 5.57 1.67 -10.54
CA ASN A 36 4.38 1.78 -9.71
C ASN A 36 4.63 2.77 -8.58
N ASP A 37 3.66 3.63 -8.27
CA ASP A 37 3.77 4.67 -7.24
C ASP A 37 3.98 4.13 -5.83
N ALA A 38 3.28 3.06 -5.46
CA ALA A 38 3.47 2.40 -4.18
C ALA A 38 4.86 1.73 -4.08
N ALA A 39 5.37 1.20 -5.20
CA ALA A 39 6.71 0.62 -5.25
C ALA A 39 7.81 1.68 -5.10
N LEU A 40 7.61 2.86 -5.71
CA LEU A 40 8.52 4.00 -5.50
C LEU A 40 8.49 4.49 -4.06
N ALA A 41 7.30 4.65 -3.47
CA ALA A 41 7.18 5.04 -2.07
C ALA A 41 7.85 4.02 -1.13
N ALA A 42 7.69 2.72 -1.41
CA ALA A 42 8.36 1.65 -0.67
C ALA A 42 9.89 1.74 -0.78
N LEU A 43 10.41 1.99 -1.99
CA LEU A 43 11.85 2.15 -2.21
C LEU A 43 12.40 3.36 -1.46
N GLY A 44 11.71 4.50 -1.47
CA GLY A 44 12.07 5.67 -0.70
C GLY A 44 12.13 5.38 0.80
N GLU A 45 11.12 4.72 1.35
CA GLU A 45 11.10 4.33 2.78
C GLU A 45 12.21 3.32 3.12
N ALA A 46 12.59 2.45 2.19
CA ALA A 46 13.70 1.52 2.39
C ALA A 46 15.08 2.19 2.31
N SER A 47 15.25 3.18 1.43
CA SER A 47 16.53 3.86 1.21
C SER A 47 16.83 4.91 2.28
N CYS A 48 15.88 5.79 2.59
CA CYS A 48 16.10 6.91 3.49
C CYS A 48 15.01 7.15 4.54
N GLY A 49 13.96 6.30 4.57
CA GLY A 49 12.82 6.44 5.47
C GLY A 49 12.78 5.44 6.62
N ALA A 50 11.57 5.02 6.99
CA ALA A 50 11.27 4.20 8.16
C ALA A 50 11.91 2.80 8.12
N ALA A 51 12.26 2.29 6.93
CA ALA A 51 12.83 0.96 6.72
C ALA A 51 14.32 0.99 6.34
N LYS A 52 15.00 2.13 6.49
CA LYS A 52 16.43 2.22 6.16
C LYS A 52 17.25 1.13 6.84
N GLY A 53 18.10 0.45 6.04
CA GLY A 53 18.99 -0.61 6.51
C GLY A 53 18.30 -1.97 6.71
N LYS A 54 17.11 -2.17 6.15
CA LYS A 54 16.38 -3.44 6.15
C LYS A 54 16.48 -4.12 4.78
N ASN A 55 16.67 -5.43 4.77
CA ASN A 55 16.82 -6.19 3.53
C ASN A 55 15.48 -6.52 2.91
N ILE A 56 14.51 -6.99 3.72
CA ILE A 56 13.18 -7.36 3.25
C ILE A 56 12.17 -6.39 3.88
N VAL A 57 11.60 -5.53 3.05
CA VAL A 57 10.60 -4.54 3.49
C VAL A 57 9.25 -4.86 2.84
N ALA A 58 8.23 -5.03 3.68
CA ALA A 58 6.84 -5.03 3.22
C ALA A 58 6.27 -3.61 3.40
N TYR A 59 5.86 -3.00 2.31
CA TYR A 59 5.20 -1.70 2.33
C TYR A 59 3.74 -1.85 1.94
N ILE A 60 2.84 -1.31 2.78
CA ILE A 60 1.40 -1.26 2.49
C ILE A 60 0.97 0.20 2.62
N THR A 61 0.35 0.72 1.57
CA THR A 61 -0.18 2.09 1.56
C THR A 61 -1.70 2.07 1.48
N VAL A 62 -2.35 2.81 2.37
CA VAL A 62 -3.81 2.97 2.42
C VAL A 62 -4.16 4.42 2.13
N GLY A 63 -4.72 4.65 0.96
CA GLY A 63 -5.18 5.94 0.47
C GLY A 63 -6.59 5.81 -0.12
N THR A 64 -6.81 6.34 -1.32
CA THR A 64 -8.03 6.13 -2.12
C THR A 64 -8.30 4.64 -2.33
N GLY A 65 -7.24 3.88 -2.64
CA GLY A 65 -7.20 2.42 -2.68
C GLY A 65 -6.21 1.86 -1.66
N VAL A 66 -5.84 0.59 -1.83
CA VAL A 66 -4.80 -0.09 -1.05
C VAL A 66 -3.78 -0.70 -1.99
N GLY A 67 -2.57 -0.17 -1.95
CA GLY A 67 -1.45 -0.65 -2.73
C GLY A 67 -0.29 -1.12 -1.84
N GLY A 68 0.78 -1.59 -2.45
CA GLY A 68 1.99 -1.94 -1.72
C GLY A 68 3.09 -2.48 -2.60
N ALA A 69 4.21 -2.76 -1.97
CA ALA A 69 5.35 -3.37 -2.64
C ALA A 69 6.24 -4.11 -1.64
N LYS A 70 7.04 -5.01 -2.17
CA LYS A 70 8.14 -5.64 -1.46
C LYS A 70 9.45 -5.06 -1.96
N ILE A 71 10.30 -4.66 -1.03
CA ILE A 71 11.69 -4.31 -1.32
C ILE A 71 12.57 -5.45 -0.83
N LEU A 72 13.47 -5.87 -1.68
CA LEU A 72 14.45 -6.92 -1.40
C LEU A 72 15.84 -6.38 -1.74
N ASP A 73 16.74 -6.38 -0.76
CA ASP A 73 18.13 -5.91 -0.91
C ASP A 73 18.21 -4.52 -1.61
N SER A 74 17.46 -3.56 -1.07
CA SER A 74 17.37 -2.18 -1.58
C SER A 74 16.85 -2.06 -3.03
N LYS A 75 16.12 -3.05 -3.52
CA LYS A 75 15.52 -3.03 -4.87
C LYS A 75 14.04 -3.40 -4.81
N ILE A 76 13.28 -2.81 -5.71
CA ILE A 76 11.88 -3.21 -5.91
C ILE A 76 11.86 -4.66 -6.40
N ASP A 77 11.20 -5.54 -5.64
CA ASP A 77 10.96 -6.91 -6.09
C ASP A 77 10.11 -6.89 -7.37
N ARG A 78 10.50 -7.72 -8.35
CA ARG A 78 9.87 -7.75 -9.68
C ARG A 78 8.49 -8.41 -9.71
N GLY A 79 8.05 -8.98 -8.58
CA GLY A 79 6.70 -9.51 -8.44
C GLY A 79 5.64 -8.40 -8.56
N VAL A 80 4.44 -8.79 -8.95
CA VAL A 80 3.27 -7.89 -8.85
C VAL A 80 2.67 -8.10 -7.48
N PHE A 81 2.75 -7.08 -6.64
CA PHE A 81 2.23 -7.13 -5.27
C PHE A 81 1.02 -6.21 -5.17
N GLU A 82 -0.13 -6.81 -4.99
CA GLU A 82 -1.42 -6.13 -4.86
C GLU A 82 -2.07 -6.48 -3.50
N PRO A 83 -1.49 -5.99 -2.38
CA PRO A 83 -1.95 -6.39 -1.05
C PRO A 83 -3.39 -5.95 -0.75
N GLY A 84 -3.91 -4.97 -1.46
CA GLY A 84 -5.31 -4.56 -1.36
C GLY A 84 -6.30 -5.59 -1.88
N HIS A 85 -5.86 -6.48 -2.78
CA HIS A 85 -6.74 -7.49 -3.40
C HIS A 85 -6.64 -8.87 -2.75
N GLN A 86 -5.90 -9.02 -1.66
CA GLN A 86 -5.95 -10.25 -0.87
C GLN A 86 -7.33 -10.44 -0.24
N ILE A 87 -7.86 -11.65 -0.26
CA ILE A 87 -9.13 -11.99 0.37
C ILE A 87 -8.90 -12.12 1.88
N ILE A 88 -9.50 -11.24 2.66
CA ILE A 88 -9.45 -11.28 4.13
C ILE A 88 -10.79 -11.70 4.75
N VAL A 89 -11.87 -11.60 3.98
CA VAL A 89 -13.20 -12.07 4.39
C VAL A 89 -13.82 -12.86 3.24
N PRO A 90 -13.82 -14.19 3.28
CA PRO A 90 -14.43 -15.02 2.24
C PRO A 90 -15.90 -14.60 2.00
N ASN A 91 -16.26 -14.45 0.73
CA ASN A 91 -17.61 -14.00 0.31
C ASN A 91 -18.06 -12.63 0.89
N GLY A 92 -17.10 -11.81 1.34
CA GLY A 92 -17.37 -10.51 1.95
C GLY A 92 -17.77 -9.41 0.96
N LYS A 93 -17.48 -8.15 1.33
CA LYS A 93 -17.88 -6.97 0.54
C LYS A 93 -17.35 -7.00 -0.89
N LEU A 94 -18.15 -6.47 -1.82
CA LEU A 94 -17.73 -6.27 -3.20
C LEU A 94 -16.63 -5.19 -3.26
N CYS A 95 -15.52 -5.53 -3.87
CA CYS A 95 -14.42 -4.62 -4.15
C CYS A 95 -14.65 -3.86 -5.47
N SER A 96 -14.03 -2.69 -5.63
CA SER A 96 -14.05 -1.90 -6.86
C SER A 96 -13.54 -2.66 -8.09
N CYS A 97 -12.66 -3.63 -7.90
CA CYS A 97 -12.14 -4.49 -8.97
C CYS A 97 -13.10 -5.61 -9.42
N GLY A 98 -14.28 -5.74 -8.78
CA GLY A 98 -15.25 -6.80 -9.05
C GLY A 98 -15.11 -8.07 -8.20
N GLY A 99 -14.01 -8.26 -7.49
CA GLY A 99 -13.82 -9.35 -6.54
C GLY A 99 -14.54 -9.11 -5.21
N LYS A 100 -14.63 -10.15 -4.37
CA LYS A 100 -15.29 -10.07 -3.06
C LYS A 100 -14.29 -10.34 -1.93
N GLY A 101 -14.51 -9.66 -0.80
CA GLY A 101 -13.76 -9.91 0.44
C GLY A 101 -12.34 -9.37 0.47
N HIS A 102 -11.98 -8.55 -0.51
CA HIS A 102 -10.66 -7.94 -0.62
C HIS A 102 -10.42 -6.92 0.48
N LEU A 103 -9.19 -6.82 0.98
CA LEU A 103 -8.77 -5.87 2.01
C LEU A 103 -9.19 -4.43 1.66
N GLU A 104 -8.98 -4.02 0.42
CA GLU A 104 -9.33 -2.68 -0.08
C GLU A 104 -10.80 -2.33 0.15
N ALA A 105 -11.71 -3.30 0.02
CA ALA A 105 -13.14 -3.09 0.22
C ALA A 105 -13.53 -2.73 1.66
N TYR A 106 -12.61 -2.88 2.61
CA TYR A 106 -12.84 -2.63 4.04
C TYR A 106 -12.14 -1.39 4.56
N ILE A 107 -10.96 -1.06 4.02
CA ILE A 107 -10.09 -0.05 4.63
C ILE A 107 -9.71 1.12 3.74
N SER A 108 -9.96 1.03 2.42
CA SER A 108 -9.62 2.15 1.51
C SER A 108 -10.51 3.36 1.74
N GLY A 109 -9.97 4.54 1.46
CA GLY A 109 -10.72 5.79 1.58
C GLY A 109 -11.99 5.80 0.73
N SER A 110 -11.92 5.31 -0.51
CA SER A 110 -13.08 5.20 -1.39
C SER A 110 -14.14 4.22 -0.87
N SER A 111 -13.73 3.09 -0.30
CA SER A 111 -14.65 2.10 0.27
C SER A 111 -15.33 2.62 1.52
N ILE A 112 -14.61 3.30 2.41
CA ILE A 112 -15.14 3.95 3.61
C ILE A 112 -16.12 5.07 3.22
N GLU A 113 -15.75 5.95 2.30
CA GLU A 113 -16.63 7.02 1.81
C GLU A 113 -17.93 6.46 1.22
N LYS A 114 -17.82 5.41 0.39
CA LYS A 114 -18.99 4.74 -0.19
C LYS A 114 -19.90 4.12 0.87
N GLN A 115 -19.32 3.49 1.90
CA GLN A 115 -20.07 2.80 2.95
C GLN A 115 -20.77 3.76 3.89
N TYR A 116 -20.08 4.79 4.34
CA TYR A 116 -20.58 5.71 5.38
C TYR A 116 -21.18 7.00 4.82
N LYS A 117 -21.10 7.21 3.50
CA LYS A 117 -21.59 8.42 2.81
C LYS A 117 -20.98 9.73 3.37
N ARG A 118 -19.75 9.63 3.88
CA ARG A 118 -18.95 10.72 4.44
C ARG A 118 -17.51 10.56 4.01
N LYS A 119 -16.82 11.67 3.81
CA LYS A 119 -15.36 11.63 3.55
C LYS A 119 -14.62 11.09 4.79
N PRO A 120 -13.57 10.29 4.63
CA PRO A 120 -12.83 9.74 5.76
C PRO A 120 -12.44 10.76 6.83
N LYS A 121 -12.02 11.97 6.41
CA LYS A 121 -11.67 13.07 7.32
C LYS A 121 -12.82 13.58 8.22
N GLU A 122 -14.06 13.25 7.88
CA GLU A 122 -15.28 13.67 8.59
C GLU A 122 -15.81 12.58 9.55
N ILE A 123 -15.14 11.42 9.57
CA ILE A 123 -15.55 10.27 10.38
C ILE A 123 -14.87 10.35 11.73
N THR A 124 -15.65 10.63 12.76
CA THR A 124 -15.20 10.72 14.16
C THR A 124 -15.45 9.45 14.96
N ASP A 125 -16.19 8.50 14.42
CA ASP A 125 -16.48 7.22 15.09
C ASP A 125 -15.21 6.35 15.13
N LEU A 126 -14.65 6.19 16.32
CA LEU A 126 -13.43 5.43 16.55
C LEU A 126 -13.58 3.96 16.19
N LYS A 127 -14.78 3.39 16.34
CA LYS A 127 -15.04 1.98 16.02
C LYS A 127 -14.75 1.67 14.56
N ILE A 128 -15.04 2.59 13.64
CA ILE A 128 -14.75 2.43 12.21
C ILE A 128 -13.25 2.31 11.97
N TRP A 129 -12.45 3.11 12.68
CA TRP A 129 -10.99 3.10 12.56
C TRP A 129 -10.35 1.88 13.22
N GLU A 130 -10.92 1.42 14.32
CA GLU A 130 -10.52 0.18 15.01
C GLU A 130 -10.79 -1.05 14.11
N ASP A 131 -11.97 -1.13 13.50
CA ASP A 131 -12.31 -2.20 12.57
C ASP A 131 -11.39 -2.16 11.34
N ALA A 132 -11.10 -0.98 10.79
CA ALA A 132 -10.15 -0.82 9.70
C ALA A 132 -8.73 -1.25 10.11
N ALA A 133 -8.28 -0.95 11.32
CA ALA A 133 -7.00 -1.39 11.85
C ALA A 133 -6.93 -2.91 11.96
N ARG A 134 -8.01 -3.56 12.41
CA ARG A 134 -8.11 -5.03 12.48
C ARG A 134 -8.02 -5.67 11.09
N PHE A 135 -8.73 -5.15 10.09
CA PHE A 135 -8.62 -5.65 8.72
C PHE A 135 -7.21 -5.43 8.13
N LEU A 136 -6.59 -4.28 8.41
CA LEU A 136 -5.21 -4.04 7.99
C LEU A 136 -4.23 -5.01 8.67
N ALA A 137 -4.48 -5.36 9.93
CA ALA A 137 -3.69 -6.35 10.65
C ALA A 137 -3.77 -7.74 9.98
N TYR A 138 -4.93 -8.17 9.50
CA TYR A 138 -5.03 -9.41 8.71
C TYR A 138 -4.18 -9.34 7.43
N GLY A 139 -4.23 -8.22 6.72
CA GLY A 139 -3.42 -8.02 5.53
C GLY A 139 -1.92 -8.00 5.81
N ALA A 140 -1.53 -7.37 6.91
CA ALA A 140 -0.14 -7.34 7.36
C ALA A 140 0.34 -8.73 7.82
N HIS A 141 -0.52 -9.49 8.50
CA HIS A 141 -0.21 -10.87 8.88
C HIS A 141 0.08 -11.74 7.65
N ASN A 142 -0.76 -11.65 6.61
CA ASN A 142 -0.51 -12.38 5.38
C ASN A 142 0.83 -12.00 4.73
N ALA A 143 1.19 -10.71 4.76
CA ALA A 143 2.49 -10.26 4.27
C ALA A 143 3.66 -10.87 5.09
N ILE A 144 3.51 -11.04 6.41
CA ILE A 144 4.51 -11.74 7.24
C ILE A 144 4.63 -13.19 6.81
N VAL A 145 3.50 -13.88 6.63
CA VAL A 145 3.47 -15.31 6.27
C VAL A 145 4.14 -15.56 4.92
N PHE A 146 3.88 -14.72 3.92
CA PHE A 146 4.37 -14.95 2.57
C PHE A 146 5.75 -14.35 2.29
N TRP A 147 6.14 -13.27 2.98
CA TRP A 147 7.34 -12.52 2.61
C TRP A 147 8.42 -12.56 3.68
N SER A 148 8.08 -12.94 4.91
CA SER A 148 9.00 -12.93 6.07
C SER A 148 9.81 -11.63 6.17
N PRO A 149 9.16 -10.46 6.19
CA PRO A 149 9.86 -9.18 6.12
C PRO A 149 10.59 -8.86 7.43
N ASP A 150 11.70 -8.12 7.31
CA ASP A 150 12.41 -7.55 8.48
C ASP A 150 11.61 -6.41 9.12
N ILE A 151 10.73 -5.78 8.36
CA ILE A 151 9.89 -4.66 8.78
C ILE A 151 8.66 -4.53 7.89
N ILE A 152 7.54 -4.11 8.50
CA ILE A 152 6.37 -3.63 7.78
C ILE A 152 6.30 -2.11 7.90
N VAL A 153 6.16 -1.41 6.78
CA VAL A 153 5.92 0.03 6.76
C VAL A 153 4.51 0.31 6.25
N LEU A 154 3.74 1.03 7.04
CA LEU A 154 2.37 1.42 6.74
C LEU A 154 2.33 2.90 6.35
N GLY A 155 1.85 3.18 5.14
CA GLY A 155 1.80 4.53 4.58
C GLY A 155 0.42 4.89 4.00
N GLY A 156 0.37 6.00 3.30
CA GLY A 156 -0.84 6.53 2.67
C GLY A 156 -1.67 7.43 3.59
N SER A 157 -2.55 8.20 2.98
CA SER A 157 -3.30 9.27 3.66
C SER A 157 -4.18 8.76 4.81
N MET A 158 -4.69 7.52 4.72
CA MET A 158 -5.54 6.90 5.75
C MET A 158 -4.74 6.46 6.98
N ILE A 159 -3.41 6.40 6.89
CA ILE A 159 -2.48 6.07 7.99
C ILE A 159 -1.83 7.34 8.55
N ILE A 160 -1.46 8.28 7.64
CA ILE A 160 -0.65 9.44 8.02
C ILE A 160 -1.49 10.55 8.62
N LYS A 161 -2.72 10.73 8.11
CA LYS A 161 -3.64 11.81 8.52
C LYS A 161 -4.59 11.34 9.62
N SER A 162 -5.12 12.29 10.40
CA SER A 162 -6.15 12.05 11.41
C SER A 162 -7.45 12.77 10.96
N PRO A 163 -8.62 12.17 11.16
CA PRO A 163 -8.83 10.80 11.64
C PRO A 163 -8.37 9.74 10.63
N GLY A 164 -8.01 8.56 11.10
CA GLY A 164 -7.47 7.50 10.25
C GLY A 164 -7.09 6.24 11.04
N ILE A 165 -6.46 5.30 10.36
CA ILE A 165 -6.06 4.01 10.92
C ILE A 165 -4.79 4.19 11.78
N SER A 166 -4.90 3.92 13.07
CA SER A 166 -3.76 3.99 13.99
C SER A 166 -2.82 2.79 13.80
N VAL A 167 -1.52 3.07 13.63
CA VAL A 167 -0.49 2.01 13.59
C VAL A 167 -0.43 1.23 14.89
N ASP A 168 -0.66 1.89 16.02
CA ASP A 168 -0.66 1.19 17.32
C ASP A 168 -1.87 0.28 17.48
N ALA A 169 -3.05 0.66 16.98
CA ALA A 169 -4.19 -0.23 16.91
C ALA A 169 -3.91 -1.46 16.00
N VAL A 170 -3.23 -1.27 14.86
CA VAL A 170 -2.79 -2.39 14.01
C VAL A 170 -1.84 -3.31 14.79
N LYS A 171 -0.85 -2.77 15.51
CA LYS A 171 0.08 -3.57 16.34
C LYS A 171 -0.66 -4.38 17.40
N SER A 172 -1.62 -3.77 18.09
CA SER A 172 -2.42 -4.46 19.11
C SER A 172 -3.21 -5.62 18.51
N CYS A 173 -3.89 -5.41 17.37
CA CYS A 173 -4.58 -6.47 16.65
C CYS A 173 -3.61 -7.57 16.18
N MET A 174 -2.39 -7.20 15.74
CA MET A 174 -1.38 -8.18 15.32
C MET A 174 -0.97 -9.11 16.46
N LEU A 175 -0.84 -8.61 17.69
CA LEU A 175 -0.55 -9.44 18.86
C LEU A 175 -1.65 -10.47 19.14
N GLU A 176 -2.91 -10.11 18.92
CA GLU A 176 -4.04 -11.02 19.08
C GLU A 176 -4.08 -12.13 18.02
N ILE A 177 -3.85 -11.79 16.75
CA ILE A 177 -4.05 -12.71 15.63
C ILE A 177 -2.83 -13.52 15.25
N SER A 178 -1.63 -13.07 15.59
CA SER A 178 -0.37 -13.72 15.18
C SER A 178 0.18 -14.73 16.18
N ALA A 179 -0.49 -14.98 17.29
CA ALA A 179 -0.15 -16.10 18.15
C ALA A 179 -0.56 -17.42 17.46
N PRO A 180 0.31 -18.40 17.30
CA PRO A 180 1.62 -18.64 17.90
C PRO A 180 2.82 -18.31 16.99
N PHE A 181 2.73 -17.33 16.09
CA PHE A 181 3.86 -17.02 15.22
C PHE A 181 5.08 -16.57 16.04
N PRO A 182 6.28 -17.03 15.69
CA PRO A 182 7.44 -16.87 16.55
C PRO A 182 7.88 -15.42 16.69
N LYS A 183 7.67 -14.57 15.68
CA LYS A 183 8.11 -13.17 15.74
C LYS A 183 7.33 -12.28 14.77
N ILE A 184 6.66 -11.29 15.31
CA ILE A 184 6.09 -10.18 14.53
C ILE A 184 7.24 -9.19 14.26
N PRO A 185 7.52 -8.85 12.98
CA PRO A 185 8.54 -7.84 12.68
C PRO A 185 8.07 -6.46 13.16
N PRO A 186 8.99 -5.49 13.33
CA PRO A 186 8.61 -4.11 13.62
C PRO A 186 7.59 -3.59 12.59
N ILE A 187 6.53 -2.96 13.07
CA ILE A 187 5.54 -2.28 12.24
C ILE A 187 5.71 -0.78 12.48
N LYS A 188 6.02 -0.03 11.43
CA LYS A 188 6.26 1.41 11.52
C LYS A 188 5.36 2.20 10.58
N LYS A 189 5.07 3.43 10.96
CA LYS A 189 4.44 4.42 10.10
C LYS A 189 5.47 4.94 9.09
N ALA A 190 5.08 5.14 7.84
CA ALA A 190 5.87 5.81 6.82
C ALA A 190 6.23 7.23 7.27
N VAL A 191 7.47 7.67 7.00
CA VAL A 191 7.97 8.97 7.46
C VAL A 191 8.16 9.98 6.33
N LEU A 192 8.26 9.52 5.08
CA LEU A 192 8.47 10.39 3.93
C LEU A 192 7.19 11.01 3.39
N GLY A 193 6.02 10.52 3.80
CA GLY A 193 4.72 11.06 3.40
C GLY A 193 4.55 11.13 1.88
N ASP A 194 4.09 12.28 1.38
CA ASP A 194 3.86 12.52 -0.04
C ASP A 194 5.15 12.56 -0.88
N TRP A 195 6.32 12.66 -0.24
CA TRP A 195 7.64 12.69 -0.89
C TRP A 195 8.22 11.30 -1.13
N GLY A 196 7.66 10.25 -0.53
CA GLY A 196 8.21 8.89 -0.62
C GLY A 196 8.45 8.42 -2.06
N GLY A 197 7.49 8.67 -2.96
CA GLY A 197 7.62 8.33 -4.37
C GLY A 197 8.76 9.08 -5.09
N LEU A 198 9.00 10.34 -4.74
CA LEU A 198 10.10 11.12 -5.31
C LEU A 198 11.46 10.62 -4.83
N TYR A 199 11.60 10.38 -3.52
CA TYR A 199 12.84 9.77 -2.98
C TYR A 199 13.11 8.40 -3.60
N GLY A 200 12.08 7.55 -3.74
CA GLY A 200 12.24 6.27 -4.42
C GLY A 200 12.61 6.40 -5.91
N GLY A 201 12.12 7.45 -6.58
CA GLY A 201 12.49 7.76 -7.96
C GLY A 201 13.97 8.12 -8.13
N LEU A 202 14.59 8.71 -7.12
CA LEU A 202 16.04 9.03 -7.11
C LEU A 202 16.91 7.79 -6.92
N GLU A 203 16.35 6.70 -6.38
CA GLU A 203 17.05 5.44 -6.10
C GLU A 203 16.90 4.39 -7.22
N LEU A 204 16.19 4.71 -8.32
CA LEU A 204 16.02 3.86 -9.48
C LEU A 204 17.23 3.90 -10.41
#